data_ac203b983d20186520784c7ae12491f8
#
_entry.id   ac203b983d20186520784c7ae12491f8
#
_cell.length_a   1.000
_cell.length_b   1.000
_cell.length_c   1.000
_cell.angle_alpha   90.00
_cell.angle_beta   90.00
_cell.angle_gamma   90.00
#
_symmetry.space_group_name_H-M   'P 1'
#
loop_
_entity.id
_entity.type
_entity.pdbx_description
1 polymer ?
#
loop_
_entity_poly.entity_id
_entity_poly.type
_entity_poly.pdbx_seq_one_letter_code
_entity_poly.pdbx_strand_id
1 'polypeptide(L)'
;MKKLYELLYSHDVAQMPDDMRRKKNVILVVTITSTLILDILSFSIKGAQAALAGGLNYVALLLMIFYFIRQVLRSTVQTFIDTLKNQFNTQTDAYIITNISEISNMVRGKVFRTKNDHSLIMTNAEVIFNLKEFIDYIWRFWQNFPLVIANSITALILSIAILVTEFLQTGDIKLTLGLSAVLITCIVLFGILYRFRLRVRRKFRENHRKLRKENEVLMNDVKNIEPLIKDEFSYRVNLVVDNQNSKRSLEKKEIFKLNTLHVCRTLVLSLFMMSIIIFKLIHAGGIDNLTIIVLTDIIAISTVYSNILDKVASILDNFETLQNTIEDAERVKTDVDNIMEVYNFEKNAKFAKSANISKITVEPFEFSYSGSNTVYTLRNITPFVLEHGRAYLVHGHTGCGKSTFMHLLIGKIRMDTAPISYDGTQEAYLASIMHESNGRLGANPVLQELIFNGDTSNFDKKRMIEILHGTHIYEDVMRNIGLTLPNDEKVLNHLNETTLEQYSSGQKQRLTIVKVLYNLNESHQIVVFDEATNALDDKTALSVLKFMADFCQKDKERIVLFVSHQVDLTKEITNGNITFESKQFPIYDIKVEV
;
A
#
# COMPACT_ATOMS: atom_id res chain seq x y z
N MET A 1 -5.22 -14.70 15.34
CA MET A 1 -3.79 -15.03 15.57
C MET A 1 -3.24 -15.97 14.51
N LYS A 2 -3.78 -17.20 14.31
CA LYS A 2 -3.32 -18.12 13.25
C LYS A 2 -3.44 -17.53 11.86
N LYS A 3 -4.59 -16.94 11.51
CA LYS A 3 -4.81 -16.23 10.24
C LYS A 3 -3.83 -15.07 10.02
N LEU A 4 -3.51 -14.30 11.07
CA LEU A 4 -2.56 -13.18 10.96
C LEU A 4 -1.12 -13.67 10.80
N TYR A 5 -0.76 -14.77 11.44
CA TYR A 5 0.54 -15.43 11.27
C TYR A 5 0.71 -15.95 9.83
N GLU A 6 -0.32 -16.59 9.29
CA GLU A 6 -0.35 -17.04 7.89
C GLU A 6 -0.24 -15.85 6.91
N LEU A 7 -0.87 -14.71 7.23
CA LEU A 7 -0.81 -13.46 6.48
C LEU A 7 0.61 -12.85 6.48
N LEU A 8 1.30 -12.93 7.60
CA LEU A 8 2.64 -12.37 7.81
C LEU A 8 3.76 -13.19 7.16
N TYR A 9 3.55 -14.50 7.02
CA TYR A 9 4.58 -15.42 6.49
C TYR A 9 4.32 -15.88 5.06
N SER A 10 3.14 -15.60 4.49
CA SER A 10 2.80 -16.07 3.14
C SER A 10 3.37 -15.23 2.01
N HIS A 11 3.91 -14.04 2.29
CA HIS A 11 4.40 -13.13 1.25
C HIS A 11 5.87 -12.74 1.46
N ASP A 12 6.67 -12.89 0.41
CA ASP A 12 8.09 -12.47 0.38
C ASP A 12 8.29 -10.98 0.71
N VAL A 13 7.28 -10.13 0.50
CA VAL A 13 7.28 -8.70 0.87
C VAL A 13 7.39 -8.50 2.38
N ALA A 14 6.90 -9.45 3.18
CA ALA A 14 7.01 -9.41 4.64
C ALA A 14 8.35 -9.97 5.15
N GLN A 15 9.18 -10.53 4.29
CA GLN A 15 10.51 -11.02 4.66
C GLN A 15 11.49 -9.84 4.80
N MET A 16 11.63 -9.39 6.05
CA MET A 16 12.66 -8.40 6.36
C MET A 16 14.06 -8.99 6.23
N PRO A 17 15.04 -8.17 5.82
CA PRO A 17 16.45 -8.49 5.98
C PRO A 17 16.76 -8.92 7.41
N ASP A 18 17.65 -9.87 7.58
CA ASP A 18 17.99 -10.42 8.90
C ASP A 18 18.49 -9.35 9.88
N ASP A 19 19.17 -8.34 9.40
CA ASP A 19 19.61 -7.19 10.22
C ASP A 19 18.42 -6.40 10.78
N MET A 20 17.42 -6.12 9.96
CA MET A 20 16.19 -5.44 10.39
C MET A 20 15.37 -6.30 11.35
N ARG A 21 15.31 -7.61 11.10
CA ARG A 21 14.65 -8.57 12.01
C ARG A 21 15.31 -8.61 13.37
N ARG A 22 16.66 -8.59 13.43
CA ARG A 22 17.41 -8.51 14.68
C ARG A 22 17.11 -7.21 15.44
N LYS A 23 17.16 -6.06 14.76
CA LYS A 23 16.82 -4.75 15.37
C LYS A 23 15.40 -4.73 15.94
N LYS A 24 14.42 -5.24 15.19
CA LYS A 24 13.04 -5.38 15.64
C LYS A 24 12.96 -6.20 16.94
N ASN A 25 13.60 -7.36 16.98
CA ASN A 25 13.59 -8.23 18.15
C ASN A 25 14.25 -7.56 19.37
N VAL A 26 15.34 -6.82 19.17
CA VAL A 26 15.99 -6.05 20.24
C VAL A 26 15.03 -4.99 20.80
N ILE A 27 14.37 -4.20 19.95
CA ILE A 27 13.38 -3.19 20.36
C ILE A 27 12.24 -3.84 21.16
N LEU A 28 11.74 -4.99 20.69
CA LEU A 28 10.69 -5.75 21.35
C LEU A 28 11.13 -6.21 22.75
N VAL A 29 12.30 -6.84 22.87
CA VAL A 29 12.84 -7.31 24.15
C VAL A 29 13.08 -6.14 25.09
N VAL A 30 13.70 -5.05 24.62
CA VAL A 30 13.94 -3.84 25.43
C VAL A 30 12.62 -3.23 25.92
N THR A 31 11.60 -3.17 25.06
CA THR A 31 10.28 -2.63 25.44
C THR A 31 9.61 -3.48 26.51
N ILE A 32 9.60 -4.82 26.36
CA ILE A 32 8.99 -5.72 27.35
C ILE A 32 9.76 -5.66 28.66
N THR A 33 11.07 -5.85 28.64
CA THR A 33 11.90 -5.93 29.86
C THR A 33 11.91 -4.63 30.64
N SER A 34 12.05 -3.48 29.97
CA SER A 34 12.01 -2.17 30.62
C SER A 34 10.65 -1.88 31.26
N THR A 35 9.55 -2.21 30.56
CA THR A 35 8.20 -2.05 31.09
C THR A 35 7.99 -2.91 32.33
N LEU A 36 8.38 -4.19 32.29
CA LEU A 36 8.28 -5.11 33.43
C LEU A 36 9.09 -4.61 34.63
N ILE A 37 10.36 -4.26 34.43
CA ILE A 37 11.23 -3.81 35.52
C ILE A 37 10.71 -2.52 36.14
N LEU A 38 10.38 -1.50 35.34
CA LEU A 38 9.92 -0.22 35.85
C LEU A 38 8.57 -0.31 36.56
N ASP A 39 7.70 -1.22 36.14
CA ASP A 39 6.40 -1.41 36.75
C ASP A 39 6.53 -2.21 38.07
N ILE A 40 7.38 -3.22 38.13
CA ILE A 40 7.67 -3.94 39.38
C ILE A 40 8.33 -2.98 40.41
N LEU A 41 9.26 -2.12 39.98
CA LEU A 41 9.83 -1.08 40.84
C LEU A 41 8.80 -0.12 41.44
N SER A 42 7.60 0.02 40.80
CA SER A 42 6.51 0.82 41.37
C SER A 42 6.02 0.31 42.73
N PHE A 43 6.25 -0.97 43.01
CA PHE A 43 5.87 -1.58 44.27
C PHE A 43 6.75 -1.16 45.44
N SER A 44 7.90 -0.50 45.19
CA SER A 44 8.81 0.01 46.21
C SER A 44 8.12 0.98 47.21
N ILE A 45 7.05 1.67 46.79
CA ILE A 45 6.30 2.55 47.69
C ILE A 45 5.59 1.75 48.79
N LYS A 46 5.08 0.54 48.49
CA LYS A 46 4.50 -0.36 49.50
C LYS A 46 5.55 -0.91 50.45
N GLY A 47 6.74 -1.22 49.91
CA GLY A 47 7.87 -1.61 50.74
C GLY A 47 8.32 -0.49 51.68
N ALA A 48 8.31 0.76 51.21
CA ALA A 48 8.63 1.92 52.06
C ALA A 48 7.62 2.08 53.21
N GLN A 49 6.32 1.94 52.91
CA GLN A 49 5.27 2.00 53.93
C GLN A 49 5.43 0.87 54.98
N ALA A 50 5.69 -0.38 54.53
CA ALA A 50 5.94 -1.48 55.45
C ALA A 50 7.19 -1.28 56.33
N ALA A 51 8.24 -0.71 55.76
CA ALA A 51 9.47 -0.37 56.53
C ALA A 51 9.22 0.71 57.57
N LEU A 52 8.41 1.74 57.25
CA LEU A 52 8.00 2.78 58.20
C LEU A 52 7.18 2.17 59.36
N ALA A 53 6.23 1.31 59.07
CA ALA A 53 5.43 0.61 60.09
C ALA A 53 6.30 -0.27 61.01
N GLY A 54 7.42 -0.84 60.49
CA GLY A 54 8.38 -1.61 61.23
C GLY A 54 9.47 -0.80 61.93
N GLY A 55 9.43 0.53 61.91
CA GLY A 55 10.43 1.42 62.53
C GLY A 55 11.75 1.52 61.76
N LEU A 56 11.83 1.00 60.53
CA LEU A 56 13.02 1.00 59.67
C LEU A 56 13.09 2.25 58.79
N ASN A 57 13.20 3.44 59.40
CA ASN A 57 13.06 4.73 58.71
C ASN A 57 14.06 4.93 57.57
N TYR A 58 15.32 4.46 57.71
CA TYR A 58 16.32 4.58 56.63
C TYR A 58 15.98 3.73 55.42
N VAL A 59 15.46 2.52 55.65
CA VAL A 59 15.03 1.63 54.56
C VAL A 59 13.83 2.22 53.84
N ALA A 60 12.90 2.80 54.57
CA ALA A 60 11.72 3.49 53.99
C ALA A 60 12.14 4.67 53.13
N LEU A 61 13.08 5.50 53.59
CA LEU A 61 13.63 6.62 52.85
C LEU A 61 14.28 6.14 51.53
N LEU A 62 15.11 5.09 51.62
CA LEU A 62 15.78 4.52 50.45
C LEU A 62 14.80 4.00 49.43
N LEU A 63 13.73 3.31 49.82
CA LEU A 63 12.69 2.81 48.92
C LEU A 63 11.85 3.94 48.32
N MET A 64 11.60 5.04 49.02
CA MET A 64 10.98 6.25 48.46
C MET A 64 11.88 6.88 47.40
N ILE A 65 13.18 6.98 47.65
CA ILE A 65 14.15 7.47 46.66
C ILE A 65 14.11 6.60 45.40
N PHE A 66 14.06 5.27 45.52
CA PHE A 66 13.91 4.36 44.39
C PHE A 66 12.62 4.60 43.59
N TYR A 67 11.51 4.90 44.28
CA TYR A 67 10.25 5.23 43.61
C TYR A 67 10.37 6.52 42.77
N PHE A 68 11.01 7.58 43.31
CA PHE A 68 11.22 8.82 42.55
C PHE A 68 12.22 8.65 41.41
N ILE A 69 13.33 7.91 41.61
CA ILE A 69 14.27 7.59 40.53
C ILE A 69 13.56 6.83 39.41
N ARG A 70 12.68 5.86 39.75
CA ARG A 70 11.86 5.15 38.78
C ARG A 70 11.03 6.11 37.91
N GLN A 71 10.41 7.15 38.49
CA GLN A 71 9.60 8.12 37.73
C GLN A 71 10.45 8.84 36.67
N VAL A 72 11.67 9.24 37.01
CA VAL A 72 12.62 9.85 36.08
C VAL A 72 13.06 8.85 35.01
N LEU A 73 13.46 7.65 35.43
CA LEU A 73 13.90 6.58 34.53
C LEU A 73 12.78 6.16 33.54
N ARG A 74 11.53 6.15 33.97
CA ARG A 74 10.40 5.81 33.10
C ARG A 74 10.32 6.77 31.91
N SER A 75 10.45 8.06 32.14
CA SER A 75 10.41 9.07 31.08
C SER A 75 11.60 8.91 30.11
N THR A 76 12.81 8.76 30.65
CA THR A 76 14.02 8.64 29.82
C THR A 76 14.05 7.34 29.01
N VAL A 77 13.69 6.21 29.63
CA VAL A 77 13.60 4.91 28.94
C VAL A 77 12.52 4.94 27.87
N GLN A 78 11.36 5.53 28.14
CA GLN A 78 10.30 5.67 27.15
C GLN A 78 10.76 6.49 25.95
N THR A 79 11.41 7.64 26.18
CA THR A 79 11.97 8.48 25.11
C THR A 79 13.02 7.73 24.30
N PHE A 80 13.86 6.93 24.95
CA PHE A 80 14.85 6.09 24.27
C PHE A 80 14.20 5.02 23.38
N ILE A 81 13.19 4.32 23.90
CA ILE A 81 12.42 3.33 23.12
C ILE A 81 11.73 3.98 21.92
N ASP A 82 11.12 5.15 22.10
CA ASP A 82 10.45 5.87 21.02
C ASP A 82 11.46 6.35 19.96
N THR A 83 12.64 6.76 20.36
CA THR A 83 13.74 7.09 19.44
C THR A 83 14.20 5.87 18.63
N LEU A 84 14.39 4.72 19.28
CA LEU A 84 14.74 3.47 18.59
C LEU A 84 13.64 3.04 17.60
N LYS A 85 12.36 3.16 17.99
CA LYS A 85 11.22 2.88 17.12
C LYS A 85 11.20 3.80 15.90
N ASN A 86 11.42 5.10 16.10
CA ASN A 86 11.44 6.07 15.02
C ASN A 86 12.58 5.82 14.04
N GLN A 87 13.80 5.54 14.53
CA GLN A 87 14.94 5.19 13.68
C GLN A 87 14.66 3.91 12.87
N PHE A 88 14.06 2.92 13.51
CA PHE A 88 13.69 1.69 12.85
C PHE A 88 12.61 1.91 11.78
N ASN A 89 11.56 2.72 12.08
CA ASN A 89 10.53 3.07 11.13
C ASN A 89 11.13 3.77 9.89
N THR A 90 12.05 4.73 10.07
CA THR A 90 12.70 5.41 8.94
C THR A 90 13.49 4.45 8.05
N GLN A 91 14.21 3.48 8.63
CA GLN A 91 14.95 2.46 7.89
C GLN A 91 13.99 1.51 7.13
N THR A 92 12.87 1.19 7.78
CA THR A 92 11.83 0.33 7.19
C THR A 92 11.15 1.03 6.03
N ASP A 93 10.83 2.31 6.16
CA ASP A 93 10.22 3.10 5.09
C ASP A 93 11.11 3.14 3.84
N ALA A 94 12.42 3.35 4.01
CA ALA A 94 13.36 3.32 2.88
C ALA A 94 13.41 1.96 2.18
N TYR A 95 13.45 0.86 2.95
CA TYR A 95 13.43 -0.51 2.42
C TYR A 95 12.12 -0.82 1.70
N ILE A 96 11.00 -0.43 2.29
CA ILE A 96 9.66 -0.60 1.73
C ILE A 96 9.54 0.13 0.39
N ILE A 97 9.94 1.40 0.32
CA ILE A 97 9.85 2.20 -0.89
C ILE A 97 10.65 1.56 -2.03
N THR A 98 11.85 1.04 -1.74
CA THR A 98 12.67 0.38 -2.75
C THR A 98 12.00 -0.88 -3.29
N ASN A 99 11.52 -1.77 -2.42
CA ASN A 99 10.87 -3.03 -2.84
C ASN A 99 9.50 -2.80 -3.48
N ILE A 100 8.70 -1.88 -2.95
CA ILE A 100 7.40 -1.54 -3.54
C ILE A 100 7.59 -0.94 -4.93
N SER A 101 8.61 -0.12 -5.15
CA SER A 101 8.87 0.44 -6.48
C SER A 101 9.21 -0.64 -7.50
N GLU A 102 9.97 -1.66 -7.12
CA GLU A 102 10.26 -2.81 -7.98
C GLU A 102 8.98 -3.59 -8.32
N ILE A 103 8.18 -3.93 -7.30
CA ILE A 103 6.91 -4.64 -7.48
C ILE A 103 5.96 -3.82 -8.35
N SER A 104 5.81 -2.53 -8.06
CA SER A 104 4.93 -1.64 -8.80
C SER A 104 5.32 -1.53 -10.28
N ASN A 105 6.63 -1.45 -10.57
CA ASN A 105 7.12 -1.40 -11.95
C ASN A 105 6.86 -2.70 -12.72
N MET A 106 6.96 -3.87 -12.06
CA MET A 106 6.67 -5.15 -12.70
C MET A 106 5.18 -5.39 -12.92
N VAL A 107 4.33 -4.88 -12.05
CA VAL A 107 2.88 -5.12 -12.04
C VAL A 107 2.12 -4.06 -12.85
N ARG A 108 2.79 -2.96 -13.22
CA ARG A 108 2.19 -1.80 -13.91
C ARG A 108 1.39 -2.19 -15.15
N GLY A 109 0.16 -1.70 -15.21
CA GLY A 109 -0.71 -1.87 -16.39
C GLY A 109 -1.23 -3.29 -16.60
N LYS A 110 -1.05 -4.19 -15.64
CA LYS A 110 -1.64 -5.52 -15.67
C LYS A 110 -3.08 -5.49 -15.18
N VAL A 111 -3.90 -6.36 -15.73
CA VAL A 111 -5.30 -6.52 -15.32
C VAL A 111 -5.37 -7.59 -14.24
N PHE A 112 -5.89 -7.22 -13.07
CA PHE A 112 -6.08 -8.16 -11.96
C PHE A 112 -7.50 -8.73 -12.00
N ARG A 113 -7.65 -10.05 -11.89
CA ARG A 113 -8.92 -10.69 -11.60
C ARG A 113 -9.16 -10.66 -10.09
N THR A 114 -10.26 -10.06 -9.66
CA THR A 114 -10.71 -10.18 -8.28
C THR A 114 -11.46 -11.51 -8.10
N LYS A 115 -11.53 -12.04 -6.85
CA LYS A 115 -12.32 -13.25 -6.52
C LYS A 115 -13.82 -13.12 -6.87
N ASN A 116 -14.30 -11.90 -7.13
CA ASN A 116 -15.68 -11.61 -7.52
C ASN A 116 -15.83 -11.42 -9.04
N ASP A 117 -14.93 -11.95 -9.84
CA ASP A 117 -14.97 -11.95 -11.30
C ASP A 117 -14.90 -10.56 -11.97
N HIS A 118 -14.41 -9.54 -11.24
CA HIS A 118 -14.18 -8.20 -11.79
C HIS A 118 -12.72 -8.05 -12.18
N SER A 119 -12.47 -7.69 -13.46
CA SER A 119 -11.15 -7.30 -13.91
C SER A 119 -10.83 -5.89 -13.40
N LEU A 120 -9.86 -5.75 -12.51
CA LEU A 120 -9.40 -4.47 -11.98
C LEU A 120 -8.07 -4.12 -12.64
N ILE A 121 -7.99 -2.91 -13.23
CA ILE A 121 -6.74 -2.32 -13.68
C ILE A 121 -6.28 -1.40 -12.56
N MET A 122 -5.24 -1.81 -11.83
CA MET A 122 -4.66 -0.96 -10.80
C MET A 122 -3.63 0.00 -11.40
N THR A 123 -3.72 1.26 -11.00
CA THR A 123 -2.67 2.25 -11.28
C THR A 123 -1.44 1.98 -10.41
N ASN A 124 -0.25 2.46 -10.83
CA ASN A 124 0.94 2.38 -9.98
C ASN A 124 0.73 2.98 -8.59
N ALA A 125 -0.03 4.08 -8.51
CA ALA A 125 -0.32 4.74 -7.25
C ALA A 125 -1.15 3.84 -6.32
N GLU A 126 -2.13 3.11 -6.85
CA GLU A 126 -2.94 2.16 -6.07
C GLU A 126 -2.12 0.95 -5.61
N VAL A 127 -1.25 0.41 -6.48
CA VAL A 127 -0.33 -0.70 -6.10
C VAL A 127 0.58 -0.26 -4.97
N ILE A 128 1.24 0.88 -5.10
CA ILE A 128 2.14 1.43 -4.08
C ILE A 128 1.37 1.70 -2.79
N PHE A 129 0.17 2.30 -2.89
CA PHE A 129 -0.67 2.63 -1.74
C PHE A 129 -1.11 1.37 -0.99
N ASN A 130 -1.64 0.36 -1.67
CA ASN A 130 -2.13 -0.88 -1.06
C ASN A 130 -1.00 -1.66 -0.39
N LEU A 131 0.15 -1.79 -1.05
CA LEU A 131 1.33 -2.46 -0.47
C LEU A 131 1.86 -1.72 0.76
N LYS A 132 2.01 -0.39 0.68
CA LYS A 132 2.47 0.43 1.80
C LYS A 132 1.50 0.35 2.98
N GLU A 133 0.19 0.51 2.72
CA GLU A 133 -0.85 0.45 3.76
C GLU A 133 -0.86 -0.92 4.45
N PHE A 134 -0.71 -2.01 3.70
CA PHE A 134 -0.64 -3.36 4.25
C PHE A 134 0.58 -3.56 5.16
N ILE A 135 1.75 -3.09 4.75
CA ILE A 135 2.97 -3.19 5.54
C ILE A 135 2.86 -2.32 6.81
N ASP A 136 2.30 -1.11 6.72
CA ASP A 136 2.05 -0.24 7.86
C ASP A 136 1.14 -0.91 8.90
N TYR A 137 0.11 -1.67 8.48
CA TYR A 137 -0.73 -2.42 9.39
C TYR A 137 0.03 -3.55 10.09
N ILE A 138 0.86 -4.30 9.37
CA ILE A 138 1.73 -5.32 9.96
C ILE A 138 2.65 -4.71 11.02
N TRP A 139 3.24 -3.55 10.73
CA TRP A 139 4.12 -2.84 11.67
C TRP A 139 3.42 -2.38 12.93
N ARG A 140 2.26 -1.74 12.80
CA ARG A 140 1.45 -1.30 13.94
C ARG A 140 1.06 -2.47 14.83
N PHE A 141 0.76 -3.63 14.25
CA PHE A 141 0.52 -4.84 15.00
C PHE A 141 1.75 -5.23 15.85
N TRP A 142 2.92 -5.33 15.23
CA TRP A 142 4.15 -5.71 15.93
C TRP A 142 4.61 -4.70 17.00
N GLN A 143 4.29 -3.42 16.85
CA GLN A 143 4.59 -2.40 17.85
C GLN A 143 3.68 -2.49 19.08
N ASN A 144 2.40 -2.80 18.89
CA ASN A 144 1.41 -2.79 19.97
C ASN A 144 1.25 -4.14 20.69
N PHE A 145 1.48 -5.26 20.01
CA PHE A 145 1.32 -6.59 20.58
C PHE A 145 2.19 -6.85 21.82
N PRO A 146 3.49 -6.51 21.83
CA PRO A 146 4.35 -6.68 23.01
C PRO A 146 3.89 -5.85 24.20
N LEU A 147 3.36 -4.65 23.97
CA LEU A 147 2.85 -3.78 25.02
C LEU A 147 1.62 -4.38 25.70
N VAL A 148 0.73 -5.04 24.94
CA VAL A 148 -0.40 -5.76 25.52
C VAL A 148 0.08 -6.88 26.44
N ILE A 149 1.04 -7.67 25.99
CA ILE A 149 1.60 -8.77 26.80
C ILE A 149 2.27 -8.23 28.08
N ALA A 150 3.17 -7.25 27.93
CA ALA A 150 3.89 -6.67 29.06
C ALA A 150 2.93 -6.08 30.11
N ASN A 151 1.96 -5.27 29.66
CA ASN A 151 0.97 -4.67 30.55
C ASN A 151 0.07 -5.71 31.21
N SER A 152 -0.27 -6.82 30.52
CA SER A 152 -1.10 -7.90 31.09
C SER A 152 -0.34 -8.65 32.21
N ILE A 153 0.93 -8.97 31.96
CA ILE A 153 1.80 -9.64 32.95
C ILE A 153 2.00 -8.73 34.17
N THR A 154 2.33 -7.47 33.97
CA THR A 154 2.53 -6.52 35.08
C THR A 154 1.26 -6.26 35.89
N ALA A 155 0.12 -6.10 35.25
CA ALA A 155 -1.16 -5.94 35.94
C ALA A 155 -1.48 -7.14 36.82
N LEU A 156 -1.21 -8.35 36.32
CA LEU A 156 -1.43 -9.59 37.09
C LEU A 156 -0.47 -9.68 38.30
N ILE A 157 0.83 -9.44 38.08
CA ILE A 157 1.84 -9.49 39.16
C ILE A 157 1.51 -8.46 40.23
N LEU A 158 1.22 -7.21 39.86
CA LEU A 158 0.90 -6.14 40.81
C LEU A 158 -0.40 -6.44 41.58
N SER A 159 -1.42 -7.00 40.90
CA SER A 159 -2.68 -7.37 41.57
C SER A 159 -2.47 -8.46 42.61
N ILE A 160 -1.71 -9.50 42.30
CA ILE A 160 -1.41 -10.57 43.27
C ILE A 160 -0.54 -10.03 44.41
N ALA A 161 0.50 -9.25 44.09
CA ALA A 161 1.42 -8.72 45.08
C ALA A 161 0.73 -7.82 46.12
N ILE A 162 -0.21 -6.95 45.67
CA ILE A 162 -0.93 -6.08 46.62
C ILE A 162 -1.88 -6.88 47.51
N LEU A 163 -2.58 -7.87 46.99
CA LEU A 163 -3.47 -8.70 47.79
C LEU A 163 -2.70 -9.53 48.85
N VAL A 164 -1.53 -10.08 48.46
CA VAL A 164 -0.67 -10.84 49.39
C VAL A 164 -0.11 -9.92 50.48
N THR A 165 0.38 -8.72 50.10
CA THR A 165 0.95 -7.80 51.10
C THR A 165 -0.10 -7.26 52.08
N GLU A 166 -1.32 -6.94 51.59
CA GLU A 166 -2.40 -6.54 52.47
C GLU A 166 -2.81 -7.63 53.45
N PHE A 167 -2.92 -8.90 52.98
CA PHE A 167 -3.21 -10.03 53.84
C PHE A 167 -2.14 -10.27 54.90
N LEU A 168 -0.84 -10.19 54.51
CA LEU A 168 0.27 -10.37 55.44
C LEU A 168 0.38 -9.23 56.49
N GLN A 169 -0.01 -8.02 56.15
CA GLN A 169 0.04 -6.86 57.04
C GLN A 169 -1.13 -6.81 58.03
N THR A 170 -2.34 -7.12 57.56
CA THR A 170 -3.56 -6.95 58.35
C THR A 170 -4.05 -8.23 58.99
N GLY A 171 -3.71 -9.40 58.42
CA GLY A 171 -4.29 -10.71 58.83
C GLY A 171 -5.79 -10.80 58.60
N ASP A 172 -6.42 -9.76 58.05
CA ASP A 172 -7.88 -9.69 57.91
C ASP A 172 -8.34 -10.08 56.48
N ILE A 173 -8.89 -11.29 56.39
CA ILE A 173 -9.44 -11.84 55.15
C ILE A 173 -10.59 -10.97 54.62
N LYS A 174 -11.41 -10.37 55.48
CA LYS A 174 -12.58 -9.57 55.05
C LYS A 174 -12.14 -8.28 54.36
N LEU A 175 -11.08 -7.64 54.87
CA LEU A 175 -10.48 -6.47 54.24
C LEU A 175 -9.94 -6.81 52.84
N THR A 176 -9.16 -7.87 52.73
CA THR A 176 -8.57 -8.33 51.49
C THR A 176 -9.63 -8.72 50.45
N LEU A 177 -10.70 -9.42 50.88
CA LEU A 177 -11.84 -9.75 50.01
C LEU A 177 -12.60 -8.48 49.56
N GLY A 178 -12.79 -7.50 50.47
CA GLY A 178 -13.43 -6.23 50.15
C GLY A 178 -12.66 -5.47 49.07
N LEU A 179 -11.36 -5.32 49.22
CA LEU A 179 -10.48 -4.67 48.24
C LEU A 179 -10.47 -5.39 46.89
N SER A 180 -10.45 -6.72 46.89
CA SER A 180 -10.51 -7.50 45.63
C SER A 180 -11.85 -7.35 44.93
N ALA A 181 -12.98 -7.30 45.65
CA ALA A 181 -14.30 -7.07 45.08
C ALA A 181 -14.43 -5.69 44.43
N VAL A 182 -13.88 -4.66 45.08
CA VAL A 182 -13.85 -3.30 44.52
C VAL A 182 -13.02 -3.25 43.24
N LEU A 183 -11.86 -3.92 43.19
CA LEU A 183 -11.03 -4.02 41.99
C LEU A 183 -11.75 -4.72 40.83
N ILE A 184 -12.36 -5.87 41.10
CA ILE A 184 -13.13 -6.63 40.10
C ILE A 184 -14.28 -5.79 39.55
N THR A 185 -15.04 -5.09 40.41
CA THR A 185 -16.13 -4.23 40.00
C THR A 185 -15.63 -3.13 39.05
N CYS A 186 -14.50 -2.51 39.36
CA CYS A 186 -13.89 -1.50 38.51
C CYS A 186 -13.50 -2.08 37.14
N ILE A 187 -12.86 -3.24 37.08
CA ILE A 187 -12.49 -3.91 35.84
C ILE A 187 -13.72 -4.23 34.98
N VAL A 188 -14.81 -4.67 35.59
CA VAL A 188 -16.07 -4.93 34.88
C VAL A 188 -16.66 -3.64 34.30
N LEU A 189 -16.68 -2.55 35.06
CA LEU A 189 -17.14 -1.23 34.58
C LEU A 189 -16.28 -0.74 33.41
N PHE A 190 -14.97 -0.89 33.50
CA PHE A 190 -14.06 -0.61 32.38
C PHE A 190 -14.39 -1.43 31.14
N GLY A 191 -14.65 -2.71 31.28
CA GLY A 191 -15.07 -3.60 30.19
C GLY A 191 -16.37 -3.15 29.52
N ILE A 192 -17.34 -2.66 30.29
CA ILE A 192 -18.62 -2.13 29.78
C ILE A 192 -18.37 -0.83 28.99
N LEU A 193 -17.62 0.12 29.56
CA LEU A 193 -17.25 1.37 28.88
C LEU A 193 -16.48 1.12 27.59
N TYR A 194 -15.56 0.15 27.61
CA TYR A 194 -14.80 -0.27 26.45
C TYR A 194 -15.70 -0.84 25.34
N ARG A 195 -16.65 -1.74 25.65
CA ARG A 195 -17.62 -2.25 24.67
C ARG A 195 -18.45 -1.13 24.04
N PHE A 196 -18.83 -0.12 24.84
CA PHE A 196 -19.57 1.03 24.32
C PHE A 196 -18.71 1.88 23.39
N ARG A 197 -17.44 2.15 23.76
CA ARG A 197 -16.46 2.84 22.94
C ARG A 197 -16.23 2.15 21.59
N LEU A 198 -16.10 0.82 21.59
CA LEU A 198 -15.96 0.03 20.35
C LEU A 198 -17.15 0.19 19.42
N ARG A 199 -18.40 0.21 19.94
CA ARG A 199 -19.60 0.41 19.13
C ARG A 199 -19.61 1.82 18.49
N VAL A 200 -19.27 2.85 19.25
CA VAL A 200 -19.20 4.22 18.74
C VAL A 200 -18.15 4.31 17.63
N ARG A 201 -16.96 3.77 17.84
CA ARG A 201 -15.87 3.80 16.84
C ARG A 201 -16.17 2.99 15.59
N ARG A 202 -16.83 1.82 15.68
CA ARG A 202 -17.24 1.06 14.49
C ARG A 202 -18.18 1.88 13.61
N LYS A 203 -19.19 2.49 14.19
CA LYS A 203 -20.13 3.35 13.48
C LYS A 203 -19.44 4.56 12.83
N PHE A 204 -18.50 5.16 13.55
CA PHE A 204 -17.69 6.26 13.00
C PHE A 204 -16.87 5.82 11.78
N ARG A 205 -16.17 4.69 11.86
CA ARG A 205 -15.37 4.14 10.75
C ARG A 205 -16.21 3.85 9.51
N GLU A 206 -17.39 3.25 9.68
CA GLU A 206 -18.30 3.00 8.56
C GLU A 206 -18.73 4.28 7.85
N ASN A 207 -19.12 5.29 8.62
CA ASN A 207 -19.51 6.59 8.07
C ASN A 207 -18.33 7.31 7.39
N HIS A 208 -17.16 7.26 8.00
CA HIS A 208 -15.95 7.89 7.46
C HIS A 208 -15.49 7.21 6.15
N ARG A 209 -15.64 5.89 6.04
CA ARG A 209 -15.35 5.14 4.81
C ARG A 209 -16.26 5.53 3.64
N LYS A 210 -17.57 5.69 3.90
CA LYS A 210 -18.52 6.14 2.86
C LYS A 210 -18.12 7.51 2.33
N LEU A 211 -17.92 8.47 3.23
CA LEU A 211 -17.54 9.83 2.86
C LEU A 211 -16.16 9.91 2.17
N ARG A 212 -15.22 9.04 2.52
CA ARG A 212 -13.91 8.98 1.86
C ARG A 212 -14.05 8.53 0.40
N LYS A 213 -14.81 7.46 0.14
CA LYS A 213 -15.07 6.98 -1.22
C LYS A 213 -15.76 8.04 -2.07
N GLU A 214 -16.78 8.72 -1.52
CA GLU A 214 -17.47 9.80 -2.20
C GLU A 214 -16.51 10.97 -2.52
N ASN A 215 -15.62 11.33 -1.59
CA ASN A 215 -14.61 12.36 -1.82
C ASN A 215 -13.57 11.96 -2.86
N GLU A 216 -13.12 10.70 -2.90
CA GLU A 216 -12.19 10.20 -3.90
C GLU A 216 -12.77 10.29 -5.32
N VAL A 217 -14.05 9.93 -5.49
CA VAL A 217 -14.76 10.08 -6.77
C VAL A 217 -14.85 11.56 -7.16
N LEU A 218 -15.33 12.43 -6.26
CA LEU A 218 -15.45 13.86 -6.52
C LEU A 218 -14.10 14.53 -6.85
N MET A 219 -13.03 14.15 -6.15
CA MET A 219 -11.69 14.68 -6.42
C MET A 219 -11.12 14.23 -7.76
N ASN A 220 -11.41 13.00 -8.18
CA ASN A 220 -11.04 12.52 -9.50
C ASN A 220 -11.81 13.25 -10.59
N ASP A 221 -13.10 13.52 -10.37
CA ASP A 221 -13.91 14.32 -11.27
C ASP A 221 -13.35 15.74 -11.41
N VAL A 222 -12.98 16.40 -10.31
CA VAL A 222 -12.38 17.75 -10.33
C VAL A 222 -11.04 17.77 -11.09
N LYS A 223 -10.21 16.73 -10.94
CA LYS A 223 -8.92 16.64 -11.66
C LYS A 223 -9.07 16.49 -13.18
N ASN A 224 -10.19 15.90 -13.63
CA ASN A 224 -10.43 15.60 -15.04
C ASN A 224 -11.21 16.71 -15.76
N ILE A 225 -11.56 17.82 -15.08
CA ILE A 225 -12.26 18.94 -15.68
C ILE A 225 -11.27 19.81 -16.45
N GLU A 226 -11.54 20.05 -17.72
CA GLU A 226 -10.79 21.02 -18.51
C GLU A 226 -10.92 22.44 -17.94
N PRO A 227 -9.83 23.24 -17.87
CA PRO A 227 -9.84 24.55 -17.22
C PRO A 227 -10.73 25.60 -17.88
N LEU A 228 -11.39 25.27 -18.99
CA LEU A 228 -12.23 26.20 -19.77
C LEU A 228 -13.67 26.39 -19.24
N ILE A 229 -14.14 25.53 -18.33
CA ILE A 229 -15.52 25.59 -17.82
C ILE A 229 -15.51 26.06 -16.36
N LYS A 230 -15.36 27.38 -16.17
CA LYS A 230 -15.21 28.01 -14.85
C LYS A 230 -16.40 27.74 -13.92
N ASP A 231 -17.61 27.74 -14.43
CA ASP A 231 -18.82 27.55 -13.62
C ASP A 231 -18.99 26.12 -13.16
N GLU A 232 -18.69 25.13 -14.01
CA GLU A 232 -18.71 23.71 -13.65
C GLU A 232 -17.60 23.37 -12.66
N PHE A 233 -16.40 23.92 -12.85
CA PHE A 233 -15.31 23.77 -11.91
C PHE A 233 -15.68 24.32 -10.53
N SER A 234 -16.24 25.54 -10.47
CA SER A 234 -16.70 26.16 -9.22
C SER A 234 -17.79 25.33 -8.53
N TYR A 235 -18.76 24.81 -9.29
CA TYR A 235 -19.81 23.96 -8.75
C TYR A 235 -19.25 22.67 -8.14
N ARG A 236 -18.35 21.97 -8.82
CA ARG A 236 -17.75 20.71 -8.32
C ARG A 236 -16.81 20.94 -7.14
N VAL A 237 -16.05 22.04 -7.13
CA VAL A 237 -15.23 22.44 -5.97
C VAL A 237 -16.13 22.70 -4.76
N ASN A 238 -17.25 23.39 -4.93
CA ASN A 238 -18.22 23.63 -3.84
C ASN A 238 -18.79 22.30 -3.30
N LEU A 239 -19.13 21.33 -4.17
CA LEU A 239 -19.55 19.99 -3.75
C LEU A 239 -18.48 19.28 -2.90
N VAL A 240 -17.21 19.36 -3.29
CA VAL A 240 -16.10 18.82 -2.48
C VAL A 240 -16.00 19.51 -1.13
N VAL A 241 -16.11 20.84 -1.10
CA VAL A 241 -16.07 21.64 0.13
C VAL A 241 -17.23 21.30 1.06
N ASP A 242 -18.45 21.18 0.53
CA ASP A 242 -19.64 20.83 1.31
C ASP A 242 -19.55 19.41 1.88
N ASN A 243 -19.04 18.47 1.08
CA ASN A 243 -18.81 17.11 1.56
C ASN A 243 -17.70 17.05 2.63
N GLN A 244 -16.62 17.84 2.48
CA GLN A 244 -15.61 17.99 3.52
C GLN A 244 -16.16 18.64 4.81
N ASN A 245 -17.02 19.63 4.69
CA ASN A 245 -17.67 20.26 5.84
C ASN A 245 -18.61 19.30 6.56
N SER A 246 -19.37 18.50 5.81
CA SER A 246 -20.21 17.43 6.35
C SER A 246 -19.38 16.38 7.08
N LYS A 247 -18.25 15.97 6.50
CA LYS A 247 -17.27 15.07 7.12
C LYS A 247 -16.74 15.66 8.44
N ARG A 248 -16.30 16.91 8.44
CA ARG A 248 -15.80 17.60 9.64
C ARG A 248 -16.86 17.70 10.74
N SER A 249 -18.13 17.92 10.38
CA SER A 249 -19.23 18.00 11.35
C SER A 249 -19.50 16.66 12.03
N LEU A 250 -19.46 15.57 11.26
CA LEU A 250 -19.57 14.20 11.77
C LEU A 250 -18.37 13.84 12.66
N GLU A 251 -17.15 14.16 12.22
CA GLU A 251 -15.93 13.96 13.01
C GLU A 251 -15.99 14.69 14.35
N LYS A 252 -16.43 15.95 14.37
CA LYS A 252 -16.59 16.72 15.62
C LYS A 252 -17.57 16.05 16.59
N LYS A 253 -18.73 15.59 16.10
CA LYS A 253 -19.73 14.89 16.92
C LYS A 253 -19.18 13.58 17.52
N GLU A 254 -18.43 12.82 16.75
CA GLU A 254 -17.87 11.55 17.18
C GLU A 254 -16.66 11.73 18.12
N ILE A 255 -15.80 12.71 17.85
CA ILE A 255 -14.71 13.10 18.76
C ILE A 255 -15.28 13.54 20.10
N PHE A 256 -16.37 14.34 20.10
CA PHE A 256 -17.04 14.72 21.32
C PHE A 256 -17.54 13.52 22.13
N LYS A 257 -18.19 12.53 21.49
CA LYS A 257 -18.64 11.30 22.17
C LYS A 257 -17.45 10.49 22.74
N LEU A 258 -16.35 10.37 21.98
CA LEU A 258 -15.16 9.67 22.45
C LEU A 258 -14.50 10.38 23.64
N ASN A 259 -14.44 11.72 23.61
CA ASN A 259 -13.95 12.52 24.73
C ASN A 259 -14.85 12.40 25.96
N THR A 260 -16.18 12.39 25.78
CA THR A 260 -17.13 12.15 26.87
C THR A 260 -16.90 10.79 27.53
N LEU A 261 -16.66 9.74 26.73
CA LEU A 261 -16.33 8.42 27.24
C LEU A 261 -14.98 8.41 27.99
N HIS A 262 -14.01 9.18 27.54
CA HIS A 262 -12.74 9.34 28.26
C HIS A 262 -12.96 10.02 29.61
N VAL A 263 -13.77 11.08 29.67
CA VAL A 263 -14.16 11.73 30.94
C VAL A 263 -14.91 10.76 31.86
N CYS A 264 -15.85 9.97 31.34
CA CYS A 264 -16.53 8.93 32.13
C CYS A 264 -15.54 7.91 32.71
N ARG A 265 -14.51 7.52 31.94
CA ARG A 265 -13.46 6.64 32.43
C ARG A 265 -12.68 7.24 33.59
N THR A 266 -12.27 8.50 33.47
CA THR A 266 -11.53 9.19 34.54
C THR A 266 -12.39 9.40 35.78
N LEU A 267 -13.69 9.66 35.65
CA LEU A 267 -14.63 9.74 36.77
C LEU A 267 -14.76 8.38 37.49
N VAL A 268 -14.90 7.27 36.75
CA VAL A 268 -14.93 5.93 37.35
C VAL A 268 -13.66 5.63 38.14
N LEU A 269 -12.48 6.02 37.59
CA LEU A 269 -11.21 5.89 38.30
C LEU A 269 -11.19 6.70 39.61
N SER A 270 -11.63 7.96 39.55
CA SER A 270 -11.65 8.84 40.73
C SER A 270 -12.60 8.30 41.82
N LEU A 271 -13.80 7.86 41.44
CA LEU A 271 -14.77 7.25 42.39
C LEU A 271 -14.23 5.96 42.99
N PHE A 272 -13.52 5.14 42.21
CA PHE A 272 -12.87 3.94 42.70
C PHE A 272 -11.78 4.27 43.73
N MET A 273 -10.93 5.25 43.44
CA MET A 273 -9.90 5.69 44.39
C MET A 273 -10.51 6.21 45.69
N MET A 274 -11.58 7.02 45.60
CA MET A 274 -12.32 7.46 46.77
C MET A 274 -12.91 6.30 47.57
N SER A 275 -13.46 5.28 46.90
CA SER A 275 -14.01 4.09 47.59
C SER A 275 -12.96 3.31 48.35
N ILE A 276 -11.73 3.19 47.83
CA ILE A 276 -10.60 2.56 48.56
C ILE A 276 -10.24 3.37 49.81
N ILE A 277 -10.14 4.68 49.68
CA ILE A 277 -9.83 5.59 50.80
C ILE A 277 -10.88 5.48 51.89
N ILE A 278 -12.16 5.56 51.52
CA ILE A 278 -13.29 5.45 52.47
C ILE A 278 -13.28 4.08 53.16
N PHE A 279 -13.07 3.00 52.39
CA PHE A 279 -13.04 1.64 52.91
C PHE A 279 -11.92 1.45 53.94
N LYS A 280 -10.72 1.98 53.68
CA LYS A 280 -9.59 1.96 54.61
C LYS A 280 -9.82 2.82 55.86
N LEU A 281 -10.45 4.00 55.70
CA LEU A 281 -10.81 4.89 56.82
C LEU A 281 -11.80 4.21 57.76
N ILE A 282 -12.84 3.57 57.26
CA ILE A 282 -13.82 2.83 58.04
C ILE A 282 -13.15 1.70 58.82
N HIS A 283 -12.24 1.00 58.17
CA HIS A 283 -11.51 -0.12 58.79
C HIS A 283 -10.56 0.37 59.91
N ALA A 284 -9.96 1.56 59.73
CA ALA A 284 -9.10 2.22 60.75
C ALA A 284 -9.88 2.76 61.99
N GLY A 285 -11.21 2.68 61.97
CA GLY A 285 -12.05 3.17 63.09
C GLY A 285 -12.43 4.63 62.98
N GLY A 286 -12.36 5.22 61.76
CA GLY A 286 -12.73 6.60 61.50
C GLY A 286 -11.61 7.62 61.42
N ILE A 287 -11.94 8.89 61.24
CA ILE A 287 -10.96 9.95 61.05
C ILE A 287 -10.18 10.23 62.33
N ASP A 288 -10.76 10.00 63.51
CA ASP A 288 -10.13 10.23 64.81
C ASP A 288 -8.90 9.35 65.08
N ASN A 289 -8.79 8.20 64.38
CA ASN A 289 -7.68 7.26 64.49
C ASN A 289 -6.64 7.43 63.36
N LEU A 290 -6.64 8.54 62.67
CA LEU A 290 -5.81 8.80 61.52
C LEU A 290 -4.36 9.06 61.92
N THR A 291 -3.57 8.00 62.02
CA THR A 291 -2.14 8.10 62.27
C THR A 291 -1.36 8.29 60.95
N ILE A 292 -0.12 8.80 61.04
CA ILE A 292 0.76 8.97 59.88
C ILE A 292 0.92 7.62 59.13
N ILE A 293 0.95 6.50 59.87
CA ILE A 293 1.08 5.15 59.30
C ILE A 293 -0.15 4.79 58.45
N VAL A 294 -1.35 5.06 58.96
CA VAL A 294 -2.60 4.81 58.21
C VAL A 294 -2.66 5.67 56.94
N LEU A 295 -2.23 6.92 57.03
CA LEU A 295 -2.23 7.83 55.88
C LEU A 295 -1.23 7.38 54.81
N THR A 296 -0.02 6.96 55.22
CA THR A 296 0.97 6.44 54.27
C THR A 296 0.54 5.13 53.63
N ASP A 297 -0.18 4.28 54.35
CA ASP A 297 -0.76 3.05 53.81
C ASP A 297 -1.83 3.35 52.75
N ILE A 298 -2.76 4.27 53.02
CA ILE A 298 -3.77 4.72 52.07
C ILE A 298 -3.12 5.25 50.78
N ILE A 299 -2.09 6.09 50.89
CA ILE A 299 -1.37 6.64 49.75
C ILE A 299 -0.68 5.53 48.92
N ALA A 300 0.00 4.61 49.63
CA ALA A 300 0.71 3.51 48.96
C ALA A 300 -0.23 2.58 48.19
N ILE A 301 -1.32 2.17 48.84
CA ILE A 301 -2.36 1.35 48.20
C ILE A 301 -2.97 2.07 46.99
N SER A 302 -3.39 3.32 47.18
CA SER A 302 -3.98 4.14 46.11
C SER A 302 -3.07 4.21 44.88
N THR A 303 -1.78 4.42 45.10
CA THR A 303 -0.78 4.49 44.03
C THR A 303 -0.64 3.19 43.27
N VAL A 304 -0.60 2.04 43.96
CA VAL A 304 -0.48 0.73 43.28
C VAL A 304 -1.76 0.38 42.53
N TYR A 305 -2.93 0.62 43.11
CA TYR A 305 -4.21 0.40 42.43
C TYR A 305 -4.37 1.29 41.20
N SER A 306 -3.95 2.57 41.28
CA SER A 306 -3.94 3.46 40.12
C SER A 306 -3.06 2.89 39.01
N ASN A 307 -1.86 2.41 39.35
CA ASN A 307 -0.99 1.76 38.36
C ASN A 307 -1.62 0.51 37.71
N ILE A 308 -2.31 -0.33 38.49
CA ILE A 308 -3.02 -1.50 37.96
C ILE A 308 -4.11 -1.06 36.97
N LEU A 309 -4.91 -0.08 37.33
CA LEU A 309 -6.01 0.40 36.49
C LEU A 309 -5.50 1.08 35.22
N ASP A 310 -4.41 1.82 35.29
CA ASP A 310 -3.73 2.40 34.12
C ASP A 310 -3.25 1.30 33.17
N LYS A 311 -2.75 0.19 33.72
CA LYS A 311 -2.37 -0.98 32.91
C LYS A 311 -3.57 -1.64 32.24
N VAL A 312 -4.65 -1.84 32.97
CA VAL A 312 -5.90 -2.38 32.39
C VAL A 312 -6.43 -1.48 31.29
N ALA A 313 -6.43 -0.17 31.50
CA ALA A 313 -6.81 0.80 30.48
C ALA A 313 -5.90 0.73 29.22
N SER A 314 -4.59 0.66 29.43
CA SER A 314 -3.61 0.52 28.35
C SER A 314 -3.76 -0.80 27.59
N ILE A 315 -4.03 -1.90 28.27
CA ILE A 315 -4.33 -3.21 27.66
C ILE A 315 -5.54 -3.08 26.71
N LEU A 316 -6.63 -2.47 27.19
CA LEU A 316 -7.84 -2.28 26.40
C LEU A 316 -7.62 -1.38 25.19
N ASP A 317 -6.91 -0.28 25.37
CA ASP A 317 -6.58 0.67 24.28
C ASP A 317 -5.68 0.02 23.21
N ASN A 318 -4.66 -0.72 23.63
CA ASN A 318 -3.76 -1.44 22.72
C ASN A 318 -4.47 -2.61 22.03
N PHE A 319 -5.34 -3.34 22.73
CA PHE A 319 -6.13 -4.42 22.16
C PHE A 319 -7.08 -3.90 21.08
N GLU A 320 -7.72 -2.74 21.32
CA GLU A 320 -8.54 -2.08 20.31
C GLU A 320 -7.71 -1.71 19.06
N THR A 321 -6.50 -1.17 19.27
CA THR A 321 -5.58 -0.82 18.18
C THR A 321 -5.19 -2.06 17.38
N LEU A 322 -4.89 -3.18 18.04
CA LEU A 322 -4.57 -4.45 17.39
C LEU A 322 -5.74 -4.98 16.56
N GLN A 323 -6.96 -4.98 17.13
CA GLN A 323 -8.16 -5.44 16.41
C GLN A 323 -8.41 -4.60 15.16
N ASN A 324 -8.29 -3.27 15.28
CA ASN A 324 -8.45 -2.37 14.15
C ASN A 324 -7.42 -2.62 13.06
N THR A 325 -6.17 -2.80 13.45
CA THR A 325 -5.06 -3.10 12.53
C THR A 325 -5.28 -4.41 11.78
N ILE A 326 -5.81 -5.44 12.45
CA ILE A 326 -6.16 -6.72 11.81
C ILE A 326 -7.28 -6.55 10.80
N GLU A 327 -8.37 -5.87 11.17
CA GLU A 327 -9.52 -5.63 10.29
C GLU A 327 -9.11 -4.82 9.04
N ASP A 328 -8.24 -3.83 9.20
CA ASP A 328 -7.74 -3.00 8.11
C ASP A 328 -6.77 -3.79 7.20
N ALA A 329 -5.90 -4.62 7.78
CA ALA A 329 -5.02 -5.50 7.01
C ALA A 329 -5.80 -6.56 6.21
N GLU A 330 -6.84 -7.18 6.81
CA GLU A 330 -7.69 -8.15 6.11
C GLU A 330 -8.42 -7.55 4.90
N ARG A 331 -8.77 -6.26 4.97
CA ARG A 331 -9.43 -5.55 3.87
C ARG A 331 -8.52 -5.40 2.65
N VAL A 332 -7.27 -5.00 2.87
CA VAL A 332 -6.31 -4.75 1.79
C VAL A 332 -5.67 -6.05 1.30
N LYS A 333 -5.78 -7.11 2.08
CA LYS A 333 -5.15 -8.40 1.78
C LYS A 333 -5.49 -8.96 0.39
N THR A 334 -6.74 -8.90 -0.02
CA THR A 334 -7.17 -9.46 -1.32
C THR A 334 -6.46 -8.75 -2.47
N ASP A 335 -6.33 -7.43 -2.39
CA ASP A 335 -5.64 -6.64 -3.41
C ASP A 335 -4.14 -6.93 -3.40
N VAL A 336 -3.54 -7.06 -2.22
CA VAL A 336 -2.13 -7.44 -2.07
C VAL A 336 -1.87 -8.85 -2.57
N ASP A 337 -2.72 -9.82 -2.26
CA ASP A 337 -2.62 -11.20 -2.76
C ASP A 337 -2.64 -11.22 -4.30
N ASN A 338 -3.53 -10.44 -4.93
CA ASN A 338 -3.60 -10.31 -6.38
C ASN A 338 -2.33 -9.65 -6.96
N ILE A 339 -1.85 -8.57 -6.34
CA ILE A 339 -0.61 -7.89 -6.73
C ILE A 339 0.59 -8.85 -6.68
N MET A 340 0.72 -9.60 -5.59
CA MET A 340 1.83 -10.53 -5.39
C MET A 340 1.77 -11.73 -6.33
N GLU A 341 0.58 -12.22 -6.68
CA GLU A 341 0.42 -13.27 -7.69
C GLU A 341 0.99 -12.82 -9.05
N VAL A 342 0.60 -11.61 -9.49
CA VAL A 342 1.10 -11.03 -10.73
C VAL A 342 2.61 -10.75 -10.67
N TYR A 343 3.10 -10.21 -9.55
CA TYR A 343 4.53 -9.95 -9.34
C TYR A 343 5.36 -11.23 -9.44
N ASN A 344 4.98 -12.30 -8.75
CA ASN A 344 5.70 -13.56 -8.77
C ASN A 344 5.72 -14.18 -10.17
N PHE A 345 4.61 -14.08 -10.89
CA PHE A 345 4.54 -14.51 -12.27
C PHE A 345 5.51 -13.72 -13.17
N GLU A 346 5.48 -12.37 -13.09
CA GLU A 346 6.36 -11.51 -13.88
C GLU A 346 7.86 -11.66 -13.51
N LYS A 347 8.14 -11.87 -12.22
CA LYS A 347 9.50 -12.14 -11.75
C LYS A 347 10.06 -13.41 -12.38
N ASN A 348 9.26 -14.45 -12.44
CA ASN A 348 9.63 -15.71 -13.07
C ASN A 348 9.80 -15.54 -14.59
N ALA A 349 8.90 -14.79 -15.24
CA ALA A 349 8.98 -14.49 -16.66
C ALA A 349 10.25 -13.70 -17.03
N LYS A 350 10.66 -12.74 -16.21
CA LYS A 350 11.88 -11.94 -16.42
C LYS A 350 13.16 -12.79 -16.46
N PHE A 351 13.19 -13.92 -15.75
CA PHE A 351 14.33 -14.84 -15.71
C PHE A 351 14.18 -16.00 -16.69
N ALA A 352 13.03 -16.15 -17.36
CA ALA A 352 12.85 -17.18 -18.37
C ALA A 352 13.72 -16.87 -19.60
N LYS A 353 14.43 -17.86 -20.11
CA LYS A 353 15.06 -17.73 -21.43
C LYS A 353 13.97 -17.54 -22.47
N SER A 354 14.12 -16.57 -23.39
CA SER A 354 13.19 -16.39 -24.48
C SER A 354 13.03 -17.71 -25.26
N ALA A 355 11.78 -18.13 -25.45
CA ALA A 355 11.49 -19.27 -26.29
C ALA A 355 11.65 -18.84 -27.76
N ASN A 356 12.06 -19.77 -28.61
CA ASN A 356 12.02 -19.53 -30.06
C ASN A 356 10.58 -19.78 -30.50
N ILE A 357 9.75 -18.72 -30.49
CA ILE A 357 8.34 -18.80 -30.82
C ILE A 357 8.21 -18.79 -32.34
N SER A 358 7.91 -19.95 -32.95
CA SER A 358 7.79 -20.08 -34.40
C SER A 358 6.46 -19.56 -34.93
N LYS A 359 5.41 -19.69 -34.15
CA LYS A 359 4.05 -19.25 -34.49
C LYS A 359 3.23 -19.00 -33.23
N ILE A 360 2.24 -18.14 -33.36
CA ILE A 360 1.22 -17.91 -32.34
C ILE A 360 -0.13 -18.28 -32.93
N THR A 361 -0.83 -19.20 -32.32
CA THR A 361 -2.19 -19.56 -32.71
C THR A 361 -3.16 -18.92 -31.74
N VAL A 362 -4.12 -18.17 -32.26
CA VAL A 362 -5.24 -17.63 -31.49
C VAL A 362 -6.39 -18.61 -31.60
N GLU A 363 -6.66 -19.32 -30.51
CA GLU A 363 -7.72 -20.31 -30.42
C GLU A 363 -9.11 -19.66 -30.32
N PRO A 364 -10.20 -20.42 -30.56
CA PRO A 364 -11.53 -19.92 -30.32
C PRO A 364 -11.75 -19.55 -28.85
N PHE A 365 -12.30 -18.36 -28.61
CA PHE A 365 -12.61 -17.88 -27.26
C PHE A 365 -13.81 -16.94 -27.24
N GLU A 366 -14.40 -16.78 -26.06
CA GLU A 366 -15.38 -15.76 -25.76
C GLU A 366 -14.98 -15.05 -24.48
N PHE A 367 -14.90 -13.72 -24.52
CA PHE A 367 -14.52 -12.88 -23.39
C PHE A 367 -15.51 -11.75 -23.19
N SER A 368 -15.93 -11.56 -21.93
CA SER A 368 -16.79 -10.45 -21.51
C SER A 368 -16.26 -9.83 -20.24
N TYR A 369 -16.33 -8.49 -20.12
CA TYR A 369 -16.08 -7.82 -18.86
C TYR A 369 -17.28 -7.99 -17.94
N SER A 370 -17.08 -8.58 -16.75
CA SER A 370 -18.12 -8.70 -15.74
C SER A 370 -18.39 -7.36 -15.05
N GLY A 371 -19.66 -7.00 -14.85
CA GLY A 371 -20.07 -5.85 -14.03
C GLY A 371 -20.67 -4.65 -14.76
N SER A 372 -20.82 -4.67 -16.08
CA SER A 372 -21.59 -3.66 -16.81
C SER A 372 -23.03 -4.11 -17.07
N ASN A 373 -23.98 -3.16 -17.07
CA ASN A 373 -25.38 -3.44 -17.43
C ASN A 373 -25.56 -3.92 -18.88
N THR A 374 -24.55 -3.72 -19.71
CA THR A 374 -24.43 -4.25 -21.08
C THR A 374 -23.23 -5.19 -21.11
N VAL A 375 -23.49 -6.47 -21.36
CA VAL A 375 -22.43 -7.50 -21.46
C VAL A 375 -21.78 -7.35 -22.84
N TYR A 376 -20.69 -6.60 -22.88
CA TYR A 376 -19.82 -6.51 -24.05
C TYR A 376 -19.08 -7.83 -24.22
N THR A 377 -19.18 -8.47 -25.39
CA THR A 377 -18.56 -9.77 -25.67
C THR A 377 -17.66 -9.71 -26.90
N LEU A 378 -16.40 -10.12 -26.73
CA LEU A 378 -15.44 -10.32 -27.81
C LEU A 378 -15.30 -11.82 -28.07
N ARG A 379 -15.47 -12.26 -29.33
CA ARG A 379 -15.35 -13.67 -29.71
C ARG A 379 -14.34 -13.88 -30.83
N ASN A 380 -13.57 -14.96 -30.71
CA ASN A 380 -12.88 -15.57 -31.83
C ASN A 380 -13.56 -16.92 -32.13
N ILE A 381 -14.10 -17.09 -33.30
CA ILE A 381 -14.85 -18.31 -33.68
C ILE A 381 -13.91 -19.29 -34.39
N THR A 382 -13.03 -18.80 -35.25
CA THR A 382 -12.13 -19.62 -36.08
C THR A 382 -10.71 -19.39 -35.64
N PRO A 383 -9.93 -20.46 -35.36
CA PRO A 383 -8.52 -20.29 -34.99
C PRO A 383 -7.74 -19.66 -36.16
N PHE A 384 -6.78 -18.78 -35.83
CA PHE A 384 -5.90 -18.18 -36.81
C PHE A 384 -4.46 -18.13 -36.28
N VAL A 385 -3.50 -18.00 -37.21
CA VAL A 385 -2.07 -18.01 -36.87
C VAL A 385 -1.45 -16.66 -37.19
N LEU A 386 -0.64 -16.16 -36.27
CA LEU A 386 0.27 -15.03 -36.48
C LEU A 386 1.65 -15.58 -36.77
N GLU A 387 2.18 -15.23 -37.95
CA GLU A 387 3.45 -15.78 -38.47
C GLU A 387 4.59 -14.76 -38.32
N HIS A 388 5.81 -15.28 -38.11
CA HIS A 388 7.02 -14.48 -38.10
C HIS A 388 7.28 -13.79 -39.45
N GLY A 389 7.97 -12.65 -39.41
CA GLY A 389 8.26 -11.84 -40.57
C GLY A 389 7.06 -11.08 -41.13
N ARG A 390 5.92 -11.15 -40.44
CA ARG A 390 4.71 -10.45 -40.87
C ARG A 390 4.35 -9.30 -39.96
N ALA A 391 3.81 -8.23 -40.58
CA ALA A 391 3.20 -7.10 -39.92
C ALA A 391 1.67 -7.15 -40.11
N TYR A 392 0.92 -7.05 -39.03
CA TYR A 392 -0.54 -7.12 -39.04
C TYR A 392 -1.14 -5.77 -38.65
N LEU A 393 -2.14 -5.34 -39.38
CA LEU A 393 -3.00 -4.23 -39.00
C LEU A 393 -4.17 -4.73 -38.16
N VAL A 394 -4.33 -4.18 -36.97
CA VAL A 394 -5.48 -4.42 -36.08
C VAL A 394 -6.38 -3.19 -36.13
N HIS A 395 -7.53 -3.30 -36.79
CA HIS A 395 -8.40 -2.16 -36.97
C HIS A 395 -9.90 -2.49 -36.78
N GLY A 396 -10.69 -1.46 -36.54
CA GLY A 396 -12.13 -1.52 -36.33
C GLY A 396 -12.62 -0.26 -35.62
N HIS A 397 -13.91 -0.07 -35.49
CA HIS A 397 -14.47 1.12 -34.85
C HIS A 397 -14.13 1.18 -33.36
N THR A 398 -14.25 2.36 -32.73
CA THR A 398 -14.01 2.54 -31.31
C THR A 398 -14.97 1.68 -30.50
N GLY A 399 -14.45 0.98 -29.48
CA GLY A 399 -15.24 0.08 -28.63
C GLY A 399 -15.45 -1.33 -29.17
N CYS A 400 -14.91 -1.72 -30.35
CA CYS A 400 -15.09 -3.06 -30.93
C CYS A 400 -14.22 -4.16 -30.27
N GLY A 401 -13.29 -3.81 -29.35
CA GLY A 401 -12.49 -4.81 -28.63
C GLY A 401 -11.02 -4.90 -29.01
N LYS A 402 -10.49 -4.00 -29.85
CA LYS A 402 -9.07 -3.99 -30.23
C LYS A 402 -8.13 -4.07 -29.02
N SER A 403 -8.30 -3.14 -28.08
CA SER A 403 -7.46 -3.10 -26.86
C SER A 403 -7.67 -4.33 -25.98
N THR A 404 -8.89 -4.89 -25.92
CA THR A 404 -9.17 -6.14 -25.21
C THR A 404 -8.42 -7.31 -25.82
N PHE A 405 -8.46 -7.44 -27.15
CA PHE A 405 -7.72 -8.47 -27.88
C PHE A 405 -6.20 -8.31 -27.66
N MET A 406 -5.68 -7.09 -27.75
CA MET A 406 -4.27 -6.82 -27.48
C MET A 406 -3.89 -7.18 -26.04
N HIS A 407 -4.74 -6.85 -25.07
CA HIS A 407 -4.50 -7.21 -23.66
C HIS A 407 -4.52 -8.73 -23.44
N LEU A 408 -5.36 -9.47 -24.15
CA LEU A 408 -5.31 -10.95 -24.14
C LEU A 408 -4.00 -11.47 -24.75
N LEU A 409 -3.60 -10.95 -25.91
CA LEU A 409 -2.39 -11.35 -26.61
C LEU A 409 -1.13 -11.10 -25.76
N ILE A 410 -1.02 -9.93 -25.14
CA ILE A 410 0.16 -9.59 -24.31
C ILE A 410 0.04 -10.10 -22.87
N GLY A 411 -0.96 -10.94 -22.55
CA GLY A 411 -1.13 -11.58 -21.25
C GLY A 411 -1.52 -10.63 -20.11
N LYS A 412 -2.01 -9.42 -20.43
CA LYS A 412 -2.59 -8.51 -19.41
C LYS A 412 -3.94 -9.01 -18.92
N ILE A 413 -4.75 -9.63 -19.79
CA ILE A 413 -6.00 -10.31 -19.43
C ILE A 413 -5.74 -11.80 -19.46
N ARG A 414 -6.10 -12.49 -18.37
CA ARG A 414 -6.04 -13.96 -18.28
C ARG A 414 -7.43 -14.54 -18.36
N MET A 415 -7.55 -15.65 -19.07
CA MET A 415 -8.77 -16.47 -19.14
C MET A 415 -8.47 -17.85 -18.55
N ASP A 416 -9.50 -18.54 -18.07
CA ASP A 416 -9.38 -19.91 -17.57
C ASP A 416 -9.01 -20.90 -18.70
N THR A 417 -9.47 -20.62 -19.91
CA THR A 417 -9.02 -21.27 -21.15
C THR A 417 -7.97 -20.39 -21.80
N ALA A 418 -6.76 -20.91 -22.07
CA ALA A 418 -5.71 -20.14 -22.73
C ALA A 418 -6.13 -19.84 -24.19
N PRO A 419 -6.50 -18.59 -24.55
CA PRO A 419 -6.95 -18.26 -25.90
C PRO A 419 -5.80 -18.17 -26.90
N ILE A 420 -4.55 -18.22 -26.42
CA ILE A 420 -3.33 -18.06 -27.19
C ILE A 420 -2.48 -19.31 -26.97
N SER A 421 -2.19 -20.05 -28.03
CA SER A 421 -1.26 -21.17 -28.01
C SER A 421 0.05 -20.81 -28.74
N TYR A 422 1.18 -21.23 -28.17
CA TYR A 422 2.52 -20.93 -28.63
C TYR A 422 3.51 -22.04 -28.21
N ASP A 423 4.65 -22.10 -28.86
CA ASP A 423 5.70 -23.04 -28.51
C ASP A 423 6.48 -22.48 -27.28
N GLY A 424 6.52 -23.22 -26.17
CA GLY A 424 7.28 -22.86 -25.00
C GLY A 424 6.44 -22.61 -23.73
N THR A 425 7.07 -22.03 -22.71
CA THR A 425 6.39 -21.68 -21.45
C THR A 425 5.72 -20.33 -21.57
N GLN A 426 4.70 -20.10 -20.75
CA GLN A 426 3.98 -18.81 -20.70
C GLN A 426 4.91 -17.66 -20.30
N GLU A 427 5.85 -17.91 -19.39
CA GLU A 427 6.86 -16.94 -18.97
C GLU A 427 7.77 -16.56 -20.14
N ALA A 428 8.22 -17.53 -20.94
CA ALA A 428 9.05 -17.29 -22.10
C ALA A 428 8.29 -16.50 -23.19
N TYR A 429 7.02 -16.85 -23.41
CA TYR A 429 6.17 -16.11 -24.33
C TYR A 429 6.05 -14.63 -23.92
N LEU A 430 5.70 -14.35 -22.67
CA LEU A 430 5.56 -12.97 -22.20
C LEU A 430 6.88 -12.19 -22.21
N ALA A 431 8.01 -12.87 -21.96
CA ALA A 431 9.34 -12.26 -22.05
C ALA A 431 9.73 -11.90 -23.50
N SER A 432 9.09 -12.51 -24.50
CA SER A 432 9.33 -12.24 -25.91
C SER A 432 8.53 -11.07 -26.48
N ILE A 433 7.63 -10.48 -25.71
CA ILE A 433 6.74 -9.41 -26.16
C ILE A 433 7.29 -8.03 -25.80
N MET A 434 7.47 -7.17 -26.79
CA MET A 434 7.66 -5.74 -26.61
C MET A 434 6.35 -5.04 -26.94
N HIS A 435 5.77 -4.37 -25.96
CA HIS A 435 4.53 -3.60 -26.10
C HIS A 435 4.79 -2.13 -25.78
N GLU A 436 4.38 -1.26 -26.70
CA GLU A 436 4.23 0.15 -26.38
C GLU A 436 3.11 0.29 -25.35
N SER A 437 3.45 0.27 -24.08
CA SER A 437 2.50 0.75 -23.08
C SER A 437 2.40 2.26 -23.26
N ASN A 438 1.21 2.84 -23.14
CA ASN A 438 0.98 4.28 -22.95
C ASN A 438 1.72 4.79 -21.67
N GLY A 439 2.97 4.34 -21.52
CA GLY A 439 3.88 4.70 -20.48
C GLY A 439 4.20 6.16 -20.62
N ARG A 440 3.56 6.98 -19.80
CA ARG A 440 4.00 8.34 -19.55
C ARG A 440 5.49 8.24 -19.29
N LEU A 441 6.26 8.78 -20.21
CA LEU A 441 7.65 9.09 -19.97
C LEU A 441 7.64 9.96 -18.69
N GLY A 442 8.54 9.74 -17.75
CA GLY A 442 8.51 10.40 -16.45
C GLY A 442 8.98 11.85 -16.47
N ALA A 443 9.33 12.35 -15.28
CA ALA A 443 9.86 13.72 -15.11
C ALA A 443 11.38 13.84 -15.34
N ASN A 444 12.06 12.74 -15.66
CA ASN A 444 13.50 12.72 -15.87
C ASN A 444 13.88 13.33 -17.23
N PRO A 445 15.17 13.62 -17.46
CA PRO A 445 15.68 14.00 -18.77
C PRO A 445 15.26 12.98 -19.85
N VAL A 446 14.88 13.49 -21.04
CA VAL A 446 14.30 12.65 -22.11
C VAL A 446 15.21 11.47 -22.46
N LEU A 447 16.52 11.72 -22.61
CA LEU A 447 17.46 10.65 -22.97
C LEU A 447 17.48 9.50 -21.95
N GLN A 448 17.37 9.78 -20.65
CA GLN A 448 17.27 8.76 -19.59
C GLN A 448 15.96 7.98 -19.70
N GLU A 449 14.87 8.65 -20.04
CA GLU A 449 13.56 8.00 -20.19
C GLU A 449 13.48 7.07 -21.41
N LEU A 450 14.29 7.32 -22.44
CA LEU A 450 14.35 6.48 -23.65
C LEU A 450 15.09 5.16 -23.42
N ILE A 451 15.93 5.07 -22.40
CA ILE A 451 16.76 3.89 -22.08
C ILE A 451 16.16 3.18 -20.86
N PHE A 452 15.82 1.88 -20.96
CA PHE A 452 15.13 1.16 -19.89
C PHE A 452 15.86 1.15 -18.54
N ASN A 453 17.20 1.07 -18.57
CA ASN A 453 18.02 1.12 -17.35
C ASN A 453 18.41 2.56 -16.94
N GLY A 454 18.04 3.57 -17.74
CA GLY A 454 18.38 4.97 -17.48
C GLY A 454 19.88 5.30 -17.59
N ASP A 455 20.72 4.36 -17.97
CA ASP A 455 22.16 4.56 -18.07
C ASP A 455 22.56 5.22 -19.39
N THR A 456 22.77 6.55 -19.33
CA THR A 456 23.22 7.36 -20.46
C THR A 456 24.73 7.38 -20.65
N SER A 457 25.51 6.73 -19.78
CA SER A 457 26.97 6.74 -19.83
C SER A 457 27.52 5.74 -20.86
N ASN A 458 26.81 4.64 -21.10
CA ASN A 458 27.25 3.52 -21.93
C ASN A 458 26.15 2.99 -22.85
N PHE A 459 25.46 3.87 -23.59
CA PHE A 459 24.41 3.49 -24.52
C PHE A 459 24.89 3.46 -25.99
N ASP A 460 24.19 2.73 -26.86
CA ASP A 460 24.50 2.68 -28.30
C ASP A 460 24.06 3.98 -29.00
N LYS A 461 25.01 4.92 -29.12
CA LYS A 461 24.78 6.24 -29.74
C LYS A 461 24.37 6.12 -31.22
N LYS A 462 24.95 5.16 -31.96
CA LYS A 462 24.66 5.02 -33.41
C LYS A 462 23.23 4.55 -33.62
N ARG A 463 22.81 3.53 -32.86
CA ARG A 463 21.44 3.04 -32.88
C ARG A 463 20.44 4.11 -32.47
N MET A 464 20.73 4.87 -31.42
CA MET A 464 19.88 5.98 -30.98
C MET A 464 19.69 7.01 -32.08
N ILE A 465 20.78 7.49 -32.72
CA ILE A 465 20.71 8.46 -33.80
C ILE A 465 19.93 7.91 -35.02
N GLU A 466 20.14 6.65 -35.42
CA GLU A 466 19.37 6.03 -36.49
C GLU A 466 17.85 6.09 -36.22
N ILE A 467 17.45 5.77 -34.98
CA ILE A 467 16.03 5.77 -34.58
C ILE A 467 15.49 7.19 -34.49
N LEU A 468 16.26 8.14 -33.97
CA LEU A 468 15.86 9.54 -33.92
C LEU A 468 15.61 10.13 -35.32
N HIS A 469 16.43 9.80 -36.31
CA HIS A 469 16.20 10.18 -37.73
C HIS A 469 14.95 9.51 -38.30
N GLY A 470 14.81 8.18 -38.11
CA GLY A 470 13.67 7.43 -38.64
C GLY A 470 12.34 7.87 -38.06
N THR A 471 12.33 8.44 -36.87
CA THR A 471 11.14 9.00 -36.21
C THR A 471 10.98 10.50 -36.39
N HIS A 472 11.84 11.16 -37.14
CA HIS A 472 11.90 12.62 -37.35
C HIS A 472 12.07 13.46 -36.05
N ILE A 473 12.47 12.83 -34.96
CA ILE A 473 12.79 13.56 -33.71
C ILE A 473 14.10 14.31 -33.83
N TYR A 474 15.08 13.77 -34.58
CA TYR A 474 16.38 14.41 -34.80
C TYR A 474 16.22 15.78 -35.43
N GLU A 475 15.43 15.88 -36.51
CA GLU A 475 15.16 17.11 -37.25
C GLU A 475 14.38 18.12 -36.43
N ASP A 476 13.45 17.65 -35.60
CA ASP A 476 12.69 18.48 -34.67
C ASP A 476 13.60 19.12 -33.62
N VAL A 477 14.47 18.30 -33.01
CA VAL A 477 15.43 18.79 -32.01
C VAL A 477 16.41 19.79 -32.66
N MET A 478 16.93 19.48 -33.85
CA MET A 478 17.79 20.42 -34.59
C MET A 478 17.12 21.77 -34.78
N ARG A 479 15.86 21.80 -35.21
CA ARG A 479 15.09 23.05 -35.38
C ARG A 479 14.91 23.79 -34.07
N ASN A 480 14.62 23.08 -32.99
CA ASN A 480 14.40 23.67 -31.66
C ASN A 480 15.68 24.38 -31.14
N ILE A 481 16.87 23.81 -31.39
CA ILE A 481 18.15 24.38 -30.95
C ILE A 481 18.85 25.25 -32.01
N GLY A 482 18.18 25.52 -33.15
CA GLY A 482 18.68 26.41 -34.20
C GLY A 482 19.88 25.86 -34.97
N LEU A 483 20.05 24.54 -35.07
CA LEU A 483 21.13 23.94 -35.87
C LEU A 483 20.76 23.88 -37.35
N THR A 484 21.67 24.35 -38.17
CA THR A 484 21.58 24.29 -39.65
C THR A 484 22.29 23.09 -40.25
N LEU A 485 23.23 22.50 -39.51
CA LEU A 485 23.98 21.30 -39.91
C LEU A 485 23.82 20.21 -38.85
N PRO A 486 23.77 18.92 -39.25
CA PRO A 486 23.71 17.79 -38.34
C PRO A 486 24.83 17.82 -37.31
N ASN A 487 24.47 17.61 -36.03
CA ASN A 487 25.42 17.49 -34.94
C ASN A 487 24.82 16.57 -33.85
N ASP A 488 25.20 15.30 -33.92
CA ASP A 488 24.67 14.25 -33.06
C ASP A 488 24.90 14.54 -31.57
N GLU A 489 26.07 15.07 -31.23
CA GLU A 489 26.40 15.35 -29.83
C GLU A 489 25.52 16.47 -29.25
N LYS A 490 25.28 17.53 -30.01
CA LYS A 490 24.38 18.61 -29.56
C LYS A 490 22.92 18.12 -29.42
N VAL A 491 22.45 17.25 -30.33
CA VAL A 491 21.12 16.69 -30.28
C VAL A 491 20.96 15.79 -29.04
N LEU A 492 21.93 14.91 -28.79
CA LEU A 492 21.90 14.03 -27.61
C LEU A 492 22.02 14.81 -26.29
N ASN A 493 22.87 15.85 -26.25
CA ASN A 493 22.98 16.72 -25.08
C ASN A 493 21.65 17.45 -24.79
N HIS A 494 20.99 17.95 -25.82
CA HIS A 494 19.68 18.58 -25.65
C HIS A 494 18.63 17.61 -25.08
N LEU A 495 18.58 16.37 -25.58
CA LEU A 495 17.70 15.36 -25.04
C LEU A 495 18.05 14.97 -23.58
N ASN A 496 19.31 15.11 -23.17
CA ASN A 496 19.75 14.84 -21.80
C ASN A 496 19.51 16.01 -20.83
N GLU A 497 19.31 17.24 -21.37
CA GLU A 497 19.05 18.45 -20.58
C GLU A 497 17.55 18.81 -20.50
N THR A 498 16.73 18.27 -21.40
CA THR A 498 15.30 18.59 -21.53
C THR A 498 14.40 17.53 -20.91
N THR A 499 13.23 17.95 -20.45
CA THR A 499 12.16 17.07 -19.98
C THR A 499 11.03 17.00 -20.99
N LEU A 500 10.19 16.01 -20.88
CA LEU A 500 9.07 15.80 -21.79
C LEU A 500 8.06 16.96 -21.88
N GLU A 501 7.95 17.76 -20.84
CA GLU A 501 7.03 18.89 -20.81
C GLU A 501 7.31 19.89 -21.95
N GLN A 502 8.55 19.93 -22.42
CA GLN A 502 8.99 20.83 -23.49
C GLN A 502 8.63 20.36 -24.91
N TYR A 503 8.05 19.15 -25.06
CA TYR A 503 7.74 18.55 -26.35
C TYR A 503 6.23 18.57 -26.63
N SER A 504 5.87 18.73 -27.91
CA SER A 504 4.47 18.64 -28.35
C SER A 504 3.91 17.21 -28.19
N SER A 505 2.57 17.07 -28.29
CA SER A 505 1.91 15.74 -28.20
C SER A 505 2.43 14.76 -29.25
N GLY A 506 2.60 15.21 -30.51
CA GLY A 506 3.14 14.37 -31.60
C GLY A 506 4.61 14.01 -31.38
N GLN A 507 5.42 14.94 -30.85
CA GLN A 507 6.81 14.64 -30.48
C GLN A 507 6.90 13.65 -29.31
N LYS A 508 6.06 13.79 -28.28
CA LYS A 508 5.96 12.83 -27.17
C LYS A 508 5.61 11.42 -27.66
N GLN A 509 4.67 11.34 -28.59
CA GLN A 509 4.28 10.06 -29.19
C GLN A 509 5.45 9.42 -29.95
N ARG A 510 6.17 10.19 -30.79
CA ARG A 510 7.37 9.70 -31.49
C ARG A 510 8.51 9.33 -30.54
N LEU A 511 8.71 10.07 -29.44
CA LEU A 511 9.67 9.68 -28.39
C LEU A 511 9.31 8.34 -27.72
N THR A 512 8.02 8.03 -27.56
CA THR A 512 7.60 6.70 -27.09
C THR A 512 7.98 5.59 -28.09
N ILE A 513 7.82 5.86 -29.40
CA ILE A 513 8.30 4.95 -30.46
C ILE A 513 9.82 4.76 -30.37
N VAL A 514 10.59 5.85 -30.21
CA VAL A 514 12.05 5.79 -30.02
C VAL A 514 12.39 4.86 -28.84
N LYS A 515 11.71 5.00 -27.72
CA LYS A 515 11.89 4.16 -26.53
C LYS A 515 11.70 2.68 -26.83
N VAL A 516 10.64 2.32 -27.53
CA VAL A 516 10.35 0.94 -27.90
C VAL A 516 11.45 0.39 -28.82
N LEU A 517 11.73 1.10 -29.92
CA LEU A 517 12.68 0.62 -30.92
C LEU A 517 14.12 0.53 -30.37
N TYR A 518 14.53 1.49 -29.55
CA TYR A 518 15.88 1.47 -28.97
C TYR A 518 16.10 0.25 -28.05
N ASN A 519 15.09 -0.13 -27.26
CA ASN A 519 15.19 -1.23 -26.31
C ASN A 519 14.83 -2.60 -26.91
N LEU A 520 14.52 -2.69 -28.20
CA LEU A 520 14.34 -3.96 -28.88
C LEU A 520 15.68 -4.73 -28.92
N ASN A 521 15.63 -6.02 -28.58
CA ASN A 521 16.75 -6.93 -28.64
C ASN A 521 16.32 -8.27 -29.25
N GLU A 522 17.24 -9.23 -29.37
CA GLU A 522 17.00 -10.54 -29.99
C GLU A 522 15.96 -11.39 -29.25
N SER A 523 15.71 -11.13 -27.95
CA SER A 523 14.70 -11.86 -27.19
C SER A 523 13.27 -11.47 -27.55
N HIS A 524 13.06 -10.24 -28.06
CA HIS A 524 11.74 -9.76 -28.45
C HIS A 524 11.36 -10.29 -29.82
N GLN A 525 10.33 -11.11 -29.87
CA GLN A 525 9.83 -11.75 -31.09
C GLN A 525 8.49 -11.18 -31.55
N ILE A 526 7.78 -10.53 -30.63
CA ILE A 526 6.47 -9.91 -30.85
C ILE A 526 6.58 -8.44 -30.47
N VAL A 527 6.17 -7.57 -31.37
CA VAL A 527 6.16 -6.13 -31.13
C VAL A 527 4.76 -5.59 -31.37
N VAL A 528 4.23 -4.85 -30.41
CA VAL A 528 2.87 -4.31 -30.45
C VAL A 528 2.94 -2.80 -30.34
N PHE A 529 2.36 -2.10 -31.31
CA PHE A 529 2.19 -0.67 -31.33
C PHE A 529 0.69 -0.32 -31.28
N ASP A 530 0.27 0.35 -30.21
CA ASP A 530 -1.12 0.73 -29.97
C ASP A 530 -1.32 2.23 -30.23
N GLU A 531 -1.92 2.55 -31.39
CA GLU A 531 -2.22 3.92 -31.82
C GLU A 531 -0.99 4.87 -31.88
N ALA A 532 0.17 4.32 -32.18
CA ALA A 532 1.46 4.99 -32.05
C ALA A 532 1.63 6.25 -32.96
N THR A 533 0.79 6.44 -33.97
CA THR A 533 0.88 7.54 -34.93
C THR A 533 -0.34 8.45 -35.01
N ASN A 534 -1.33 8.28 -34.11
CA ASN A 534 -2.60 9.02 -34.17
C ASN A 534 -2.48 10.55 -34.07
N ALA A 535 -1.42 11.08 -33.46
CA ALA A 535 -1.17 12.52 -33.30
C ALA A 535 -0.31 13.11 -34.43
N LEU A 536 -0.02 12.34 -35.49
CA LEU A 536 0.83 12.75 -36.61
C LEU A 536 -0.01 13.07 -37.85
N ASP A 537 0.49 13.99 -38.68
CA ASP A 537 -0.04 14.17 -40.03
C ASP A 537 0.26 12.95 -40.90
N ASP A 538 -0.56 12.71 -41.93
CA ASP A 538 -0.53 11.50 -42.74
C ASP A 538 0.83 11.22 -43.39
N LYS A 539 1.55 12.27 -43.82
CA LYS A 539 2.87 12.13 -44.47
C LYS A 539 3.92 11.66 -43.46
N THR A 540 3.95 12.29 -42.30
CA THR A 540 4.86 11.93 -41.21
C THR A 540 4.49 10.56 -40.66
N ALA A 541 3.21 10.27 -40.46
CA ALA A 541 2.72 8.97 -39.99
C ALA A 541 3.18 7.82 -40.91
N LEU A 542 2.99 7.96 -42.21
CA LEU A 542 3.41 6.93 -43.19
C LEU A 542 4.94 6.71 -43.16
N SER A 543 5.73 7.77 -43.10
CA SER A 543 7.20 7.67 -43.03
C SER A 543 7.65 6.95 -41.77
N VAL A 544 7.08 7.30 -40.61
CA VAL A 544 7.40 6.70 -39.31
C VAL A 544 6.94 5.22 -39.29
N LEU A 545 5.73 4.92 -39.77
CA LEU A 545 5.23 3.54 -39.84
C LEU A 545 6.11 2.64 -40.72
N LYS A 546 6.54 3.11 -41.90
CA LYS A 546 7.49 2.38 -42.76
C LYS A 546 8.80 2.08 -42.03
N PHE A 547 9.37 3.12 -41.41
CA PHE A 547 10.60 2.96 -40.61
C PHE A 547 10.41 1.94 -39.46
N MET A 548 9.29 2.01 -38.73
CA MET A 548 8.99 1.08 -37.63
C MET A 548 8.91 -0.38 -38.14
N ALA A 549 8.19 -0.62 -39.22
CA ALA A 549 8.06 -1.94 -39.83
C ALA A 549 9.42 -2.50 -40.27
N ASP A 550 10.20 -1.73 -41.01
CA ASP A 550 11.52 -2.11 -41.51
C ASP A 550 12.50 -2.34 -40.35
N PHE A 551 12.53 -1.46 -39.36
CA PHE A 551 13.42 -1.56 -38.21
C PHE A 551 13.12 -2.80 -37.36
N CYS A 552 11.84 -3.13 -37.15
CA CYS A 552 11.45 -4.33 -36.39
C CYS A 552 11.86 -5.61 -37.10
N GLN A 553 12.00 -5.64 -38.43
CA GLN A 553 12.38 -6.82 -39.22
C GLN A 553 13.89 -6.86 -39.55
N LYS A 554 14.66 -5.79 -39.29
CA LYS A 554 16.06 -5.66 -39.71
C LYS A 554 16.99 -6.76 -39.16
N ASP A 555 16.88 -7.01 -37.85
CA ASP A 555 17.78 -7.93 -37.14
C ASP A 555 17.20 -9.33 -36.94
N LYS A 556 15.87 -9.45 -36.98
CA LYS A 556 15.14 -10.69 -36.74
C LYS A 556 13.72 -10.60 -37.33
N GLU A 557 13.28 -11.67 -37.94
CA GLU A 557 11.90 -11.83 -38.33
C GLU A 557 11.00 -11.80 -37.07
N ARG A 558 10.18 -10.77 -36.92
CA ARG A 558 9.27 -10.57 -35.79
C ARG A 558 7.83 -10.57 -36.23
N ILE A 559 6.93 -10.87 -35.31
CA ILE A 559 5.51 -10.60 -35.46
C ILE A 559 5.28 -9.16 -35.02
N VAL A 560 4.81 -8.29 -35.92
CA VAL A 560 4.56 -6.89 -35.62
C VAL A 560 3.06 -6.62 -35.71
N LEU A 561 2.47 -6.01 -34.70
CA LEU A 561 1.06 -5.65 -34.68
C LEU A 561 0.91 -4.14 -34.55
N PHE A 562 0.20 -3.54 -35.50
CA PHE A 562 -0.16 -2.12 -35.49
C PHE A 562 -1.65 -1.98 -35.22
N VAL A 563 -2.02 -1.44 -34.07
CA VAL A 563 -3.40 -0.99 -33.80
C VAL A 563 -3.52 0.44 -34.30
N SER A 564 -4.34 0.70 -35.32
CA SER A 564 -4.44 2.01 -35.92
C SER A 564 -5.84 2.34 -36.42
N HIS A 565 -6.21 3.62 -36.31
CA HIS A 565 -7.37 4.20 -36.98
C HIS A 565 -7.02 4.74 -38.38
N GLN A 566 -5.74 4.91 -38.69
CA GLN A 566 -5.22 5.33 -40.01
C GLN A 566 -5.06 4.12 -40.93
N VAL A 567 -6.22 3.49 -41.27
CA VAL A 567 -6.28 2.17 -41.92
C VAL A 567 -5.56 2.18 -43.27
N ASP A 568 -5.81 3.18 -44.10
CA ASP A 568 -5.25 3.23 -45.46
C ASP A 568 -3.73 3.35 -45.47
N LEU A 569 -3.19 4.19 -44.58
CA LEU A 569 -1.74 4.34 -44.43
C LEU A 569 -1.08 3.07 -43.90
N THR A 570 -1.69 2.42 -42.93
CA THR A 570 -1.11 1.25 -42.28
C THR A 570 -1.21 0.02 -43.16
N LYS A 571 -2.24 -0.10 -44.02
CA LYS A 571 -2.34 -1.17 -45.02
C LYS A 571 -1.18 -1.20 -46.02
N GLU A 572 -0.56 -0.06 -46.31
CA GLU A 572 0.59 -0.02 -47.20
C GLU A 572 1.83 -0.76 -46.69
N ILE A 573 1.89 -0.99 -45.35
CA ILE A 573 3.07 -1.56 -44.68
C ILE A 573 2.79 -2.92 -44.03
N THR A 574 1.54 -3.41 -44.05
CA THR A 574 1.14 -4.64 -43.37
C THR A 574 0.83 -5.74 -44.37
N ASN A 575 1.06 -7.01 -43.97
CA ASN A 575 0.86 -8.20 -44.79
C ASN A 575 -0.41 -8.96 -44.39
N GLY A 576 -1.11 -8.53 -43.35
CA GLY A 576 -2.34 -9.15 -42.86
C GLY A 576 -3.20 -8.17 -42.08
N ASN A 577 -4.49 -8.43 -42.04
CA ASN A 577 -5.47 -7.58 -41.37
C ASN A 577 -6.26 -8.37 -40.32
N ILE A 578 -6.41 -7.78 -39.14
CA ILE A 578 -7.27 -8.31 -38.08
C ILE A 578 -8.40 -7.31 -37.87
N THR A 579 -9.61 -7.71 -38.16
CA THR A 579 -10.83 -6.87 -38.14
C THR A 579 -11.83 -7.36 -37.11
N PHE A 580 -12.68 -6.47 -36.64
CA PHE A 580 -13.70 -6.75 -35.64
C PHE A 580 -15.08 -6.43 -36.23
N GLU A 581 -15.88 -7.46 -36.48
CA GLU A 581 -17.22 -7.30 -37.04
C GLU A 581 -18.30 -7.37 -35.95
N SER A 582 -19.23 -6.42 -35.99
CA SER A 582 -20.42 -6.48 -35.14
C SER A 582 -21.45 -7.39 -35.76
N LYS A 583 -21.76 -8.52 -35.14
CA LYS A 583 -22.88 -9.40 -35.56
C LYS A 583 -24.20 -8.89 -34.99
N GLN A 584 -24.21 -8.59 -33.71
CA GLN A 584 -25.33 -8.01 -32.98
C GLN A 584 -24.77 -7.32 -31.75
N PHE A 585 -24.89 -5.98 -31.70
CA PHE A 585 -24.43 -5.25 -30.52
C PHE A 585 -24.99 -5.87 -29.22
N PRO A 586 -24.17 -6.17 -28.22
CA PRO A 586 -22.76 -5.81 -28.03
C PRO A 586 -21.74 -6.94 -28.31
N ILE A 587 -21.99 -7.81 -29.31
CA ILE A 587 -21.11 -8.94 -29.66
C ILE A 587 -20.26 -8.59 -30.88
N TYR A 588 -18.94 -8.81 -30.77
CA TYR A 588 -17.96 -8.56 -31.82
C TYR A 588 -17.13 -9.81 -32.11
N ASP A 589 -17.09 -10.21 -33.37
CA ASP A 589 -16.32 -11.35 -33.87
C ASP A 589 -15.01 -10.86 -34.50
N ILE A 590 -13.91 -11.57 -34.20
CA ILE A 590 -12.60 -11.32 -34.79
C ILE A 590 -12.53 -12.04 -36.15
N LYS A 591 -12.08 -11.34 -37.18
CA LYS A 591 -11.75 -11.88 -38.49
C LYS A 591 -10.33 -11.52 -38.87
N VAL A 592 -9.65 -12.47 -39.52
CA VAL A 592 -8.28 -12.29 -40.01
C VAL A 592 -8.26 -12.53 -41.51
N GLU A 593 -7.69 -11.58 -42.26
CA GLU A 593 -7.36 -11.66 -43.67
C GLU A 593 -5.82 -11.63 -43.77
N VAL A 594 -5.24 -12.69 -44.31
CA VAL A 594 -3.79 -12.86 -44.46
C VAL A 594 -3.41 -12.71 -45.93
#